data_fcd222cf6e7aa53bb31e3322144e60c9
#
_entry.id   fcd222cf6e7aa53bb31e3322144e60c9
#
_cell.length_a   1.000
_cell.length_b   1.000
_cell.length_c   1.000
_cell.angle_alpha   90.00
_cell.angle_beta   90.00
_cell.angle_gamma   90.00
#
_symmetry.space_group_name_H-M   'P 1'
#
loop_
_entity.id
_entity.type
_entity.pdbx_description
1 polymer ?
#
loop_
_entity_poly.entity_id
_entity_poly.type
_entity_poly.pdbx_seq_one_letter_code
_entity_poly.pdbx_strand_id
1 'polypeptide(L)'
;MSIFYEEALKFANEHILPYAKEIDEKIEFPVESFKEMGKAGYFKLMVPTELGGLGKGMTEHSEACRAFAKSSATAGLCYMMHNVCLSIVLKYGSEELKNKIVKDVVENNKFLGFAYSEFGSGTNFYLPDIKAEFTASEVILNG
;
A
#
# COMPACT_ATOMS: atom_id res chain seq x y z
N MET A 1 -20.43 -3.67 -13.79
CA MET A 1 -19.09 -3.55 -13.17
C MET A 1 -18.14 -3.03 -14.24
N SER A 2 -17.08 -2.31 -13.88
CA SER A 2 -16.13 -1.81 -14.89
C SER A 2 -15.24 -2.95 -15.42
N ILE A 3 -14.68 -2.76 -16.60
CA ILE A 3 -13.69 -3.69 -17.18
C ILE A 3 -12.50 -3.84 -16.23
N PHE A 4 -12.03 -2.74 -15.65
CA PHE A 4 -10.91 -2.75 -14.69
C PHE A 4 -11.19 -3.62 -13.46
N TYR A 5 -12.40 -3.53 -12.89
CA TYR A 5 -12.79 -4.39 -11.77
C TYR A 5 -12.77 -5.87 -12.12
N GLU A 6 -13.29 -6.25 -13.30
CA GLU A 6 -13.30 -7.65 -13.73
C GLU A 6 -11.88 -8.19 -13.95
N GLU A 7 -10.98 -7.38 -14.51
CA GLU A 7 -9.56 -7.72 -14.65
C GLU A 7 -8.88 -7.87 -13.29
N ALA A 8 -9.12 -6.94 -12.36
CA ALA A 8 -8.60 -7.02 -11.00
C ALA A 8 -9.14 -8.24 -10.24
N LEU A 9 -10.41 -8.59 -10.42
CA LEU A 9 -11.00 -9.77 -9.80
C LEU A 9 -10.43 -11.08 -10.37
N LYS A 10 -10.21 -11.13 -11.69
CA LYS A 10 -9.55 -12.27 -12.32
C LYS A 10 -8.14 -12.44 -11.75
N PHE A 11 -7.35 -11.36 -11.72
CA PHE A 11 -6.03 -11.38 -11.10
C PHE A 11 -6.08 -11.87 -9.65
N ALA A 12 -7.03 -11.38 -8.85
CA ALA A 12 -7.17 -11.75 -7.45
C ALA A 12 -7.48 -13.26 -7.27
N ASN A 13 -8.33 -13.82 -8.12
CA ASN A 13 -8.64 -15.25 -8.10
C ASN A 13 -7.43 -16.13 -8.48
N GLU A 14 -6.59 -15.65 -9.38
CA GLU A 14 -5.41 -16.39 -9.85
C GLU A 14 -4.20 -16.28 -8.91
N HIS A 15 -4.00 -15.10 -8.29
CA HIS A 15 -2.74 -14.76 -7.58
C HIS A 15 -2.91 -14.41 -6.10
N ILE A 16 -4.13 -14.24 -5.59
CA ILE A 16 -4.40 -13.93 -4.18
C ILE A 16 -5.16 -15.07 -3.50
N LEU A 17 -6.26 -15.50 -4.09
CA LEU A 17 -7.13 -16.53 -3.53
C LEU A 17 -6.39 -17.82 -3.13
N PRO A 18 -5.42 -18.35 -3.91
CA PRO A 18 -4.73 -19.59 -3.56
C PRO A 18 -3.99 -19.55 -2.21
N TYR A 19 -3.59 -18.36 -1.77
CA TYR A 19 -2.84 -18.16 -0.52
C TYR A 19 -3.71 -17.71 0.66
N ALA A 20 -4.96 -17.31 0.41
CA ALA A 20 -5.80 -16.63 1.40
C ALA A 20 -6.01 -17.46 2.68
N LYS A 21 -6.33 -18.75 2.54
CA LYS A 21 -6.56 -19.62 3.70
C LYS A 21 -5.30 -19.77 4.57
N GLU A 22 -4.16 -20.01 3.97
CA GLU A 22 -2.90 -20.20 4.68
C GLU A 22 -2.48 -18.94 5.42
N ILE A 23 -2.62 -17.76 4.79
CA ILE A 23 -2.32 -16.45 5.38
C ILE A 23 -3.20 -16.21 6.62
N ASP A 24 -4.49 -16.49 6.53
CA ASP A 24 -5.42 -16.28 7.64
C ASP A 24 -5.18 -17.26 8.79
N GLU A 25 -4.90 -18.55 8.50
CA GLU A 25 -4.60 -19.56 9.51
C GLU A 25 -3.27 -19.31 10.24
N LYS A 26 -2.25 -18.81 9.53
CA LYS A 26 -0.93 -18.53 10.11
C LYS A 26 -0.79 -17.12 10.66
N ILE A 27 -1.75 -16.22 10.40
CA ILE A 27 -1.69 -14.79 10.78
C ILE A 27 -0.41 -14.14 10.20
N GLU A 28 -0.13 -14.39 8.92
CA GLU A 28 1.07 -13.91 8.23
C GLU A 28 0.75 -12.80 7.23
N PHE A 29 1.77 -11.99 6.90
CA PHE A 29 1.68 -11.01 5.83
C PHE A 29 1.59 -11.71 4.47
N PRO A 30 0.75 -11.24 3.52
CA PRO A 30 0.50 -11.89 2.23
C PRO A 30 1.65 -11.69 1.22
N VAL A 31 2.85 -12.19 1.53
CA VAL A 31 4.09 -11.95 0.79
C VAL A 31 3.97 -12.33 -0.70
N GLU A 32 3.46 -13.53 -0.99
CA GLU A 32 3.38 -14.01 -2.38
C GLU A 32 2.36 -13.22 -3.19
N SER A 33 1.20 -12.92 -2.60
CA SER A 33 0.20 -12.05 -3.24
C SER A 33 0.77 -10.66 -3.55
N PHE A 34 1.57 -10.10 -2.63
CA PHE A 34 2.22 -8.78 -2.83
C PHE A 34 3.29 -8.80 -3.91
N LYS A 35 4.08 -9.86 -4.02
CA LYS A 35 5.02 -10.04 -5.14
C LYS A 35 4.30 -10.01 -6.49
N GLU A 36 3.18 -10.72 -6.60
CA GLU A 36 2.40 -10.75 -7.83
C GLU A 36 1.71 -9.41 -8.12
N MET A 37 1.17 -8.73 -7.10
CA MET A 37 0.63 -7.37 -7.23
C MET A 37 1.68 -6.37 -7.76
N GLY A 38 2.91 -6.44 -7.25
CA GLY A 38 4.03 -5.60 -7.72
C GLY A 38 4.34 -5.85 -9.19
N LYS A 39 4.53 -7.12 -9.59
CA LYS A 39 4.78 -7.52 -10.98
C LYS A 39 3.67 -7.08 -11.94
N ALA A 40 2.42 -7.17 -11.50
CA ALA A 40 1.26 -6.74 -12.28
C ALA A 40 1.06 -5.21 -12.30
N GLY A 41 1.89 -4.45 -11.57
CA GLY A 41 1.87 -2.99 -11.56
C GLY A 41 0.85 -2.35 -10.63
N TYR A 42 0.21 -3.11 -9.75
CA TYR A 42 -0.78 -2.54 -8.83
C TYR A 42 -0.19 -1.55 -7.83
N PHE A 43 1.09 -1.68 -7.44
CA PHE A 43 1.72 -0.73 -6.53
C PHE A 43 1.90 0.66 -7.12
N LYS A 44 2.03 0.76 -8.43
CA LYS A 44 2.14 2.03 -9.15
C LYS A 44 0.83 2.53 -9.77
N LEU A 45 -0.31 1.94 -9.35
CA LEU A 45 -1.63 2.26 -9.90
C LEU A 45 -1.92 3.76 -9.85
N MET A 46 -1.71 4.39 -8.69
CA MET A 46 -2.01 5.80 -8.45
C MET A 46 -0.82 6.74 -8.70
N VAL A 47 0.36 6.21 -9.02
CA VAL A 47 1.51 7.06 -9.38
C VAL A 47 1.21 7.74 -10.70
N PRO A 48 1.48 9.07 -10.84
CA PRO A 48 1.33 9.81 -12.07
C PRO A 48 2.11 9.19 -13.24
N THR A 49 1.59 9.31 -14.44
CA THR A 49 2.22 8.74 -15.66
C THR A 49 3.58 9.34 -15.96
N GLU A 50 3.75 10.63 -15.70
CA GLU A 50 5.02 11.35 -15.85
C GLU A 50 6.11 10.85 -14.87
N LEU A 51 5.72 10.14 -13.82
CA LEU A 51 6.62 9.49 -12.87
C LEU A 51 6.73 7.96 -13.09
N GLY A 52 6.24 7.47 -14.22
CA GLY A 52 6.31 6.05 -14.60
C GLY A 52 5.20 5.16 -14.02
N GLY A 53 4.17 5.76 -13.43
CA GLY A 53 2.99 5.07 -12.91
C GLY A 53 1.90 4.85 -13.94
N LEU A 54 0.75 4.34 -13.47
CA LEU A 54 -0.41 4.09 -14.32
C LEU A 54 -1.40 5.26 -14.36
N GLY A 55 -1.22 6.29 -13.53
CA GLY A 55 -2.04 7.50 -13.50
C GLY A 55 -3.52 7.26 -13.23
N LYS A 56 -3.86 6.16 -12.56
CA LYS A 56 -5.24 5.82 -12.21
C LYS A 56 -5.68 6.60 -10.96
N GLY A 57 -6.99 6.77 -10.85
CA GLY A 57 -7.58 7.53 -9.76
C GLY A 57 -8.10 6.67 -8.61
N MET A 58 -8.83 7.33 -7.71
CA MET A 58 -9.43 6.69 -6.55
C MET A 58 -10.50 5.67 -6.94
N THR A 59 -11.14 5.81 -8.09
CA THR A 59 -12.14 4.85 -8.57
C THR A 59 -11.51 3.49 -8.83
N GLU A 60 -10.45 3.45 -9.64
CA GLU A 60 -9.74 2.21 -9.94
C GLU A 60 -9.05 1.63 -8.70
N HIS A 61 -8.51 2.50 -7.83
CA HIS A 61 -7.98 2.05 -6.54
C HIS A 61 -9.05 1.34 -5.69
N SER A 62 -10.22 1.93 -5.55
CA SER A 62 -11.34 1.33 -4.80
C SER A 62 -11.82 0.01 -5.42
N GLU A 63 -11.85 -0.06 -6.74
CA GLU A 63 -12.21 -1.27 -7.47
C GLU A 63 -11.17 -2.39 -7.26
N ALA A 64 -9.88 -2.06 -7.30
CA ALA A 64 -8.81 -3.02 -6.98
C ALA A 64 -8.91 -3.53 -5.54
N CYS A 65 -9.07 -2.63 -4.56
CA CYS A 65 -9.27 -3.01 -3.16
C CYS A 65 -10.46 -3.95 -2.98
N ARG A 66 -11.60 -3.63 -3.61
CA ARG A 66 -12.80 -4.46 -3.57
C ARG A 66 -12.59 -5.83 -4.21
N ALA A 67 -11.91 -5.88 -5.34
CA ALA A 67 -11.61 -7.13 -6.04
C ALA A 67 -10.68 -8.02 -5.20
N PHE A 68 -9.61 -7.45 -4.64
CA PHE A 68 -8.64 -8.19 -3.82
C PHE A 68 -9.26 -8.69 -2.52
N ALA A 69 -10.07 -7.85 -1.86
CA ALA A 69 -10.75 -8.21 -0.62
C ALA A 69 -11.78 -9.35 -0.80
N LYS A 70 -12.33 -9.56 -1.99
CA LYS A 70 -13.18 -10.73 -2.28
C LYS A 70 -12.40 -12.04 -2.23
N SER A 71 -11.12 -12.02 -2.58
CA SER A 71 -10.25 -13.20 -2.54
C SER A 71 -9.53 -13.34 -1.20
N SER A 72 -9.06 -12.23 -0.61
CA SER A 72 -8.46 -12.15 0.73
C SER A 72 -8.66 -10.76 1.32
N ALA A 73 -9.39 -10.65 2.42
CA ALA A 73 -9.58 -9.38 3.13
C ALA A 73 -8.25 -8.82 3.62
N THR A 74 -7.35 -9.67 4.11
CA THR A 74 -5.99 -9.32 4.54
C THR A 74 -5.19 -8.68 3.41
N ALA A 75 -5.16 -9.31 2.23
CA ALA A 75 -4.44 -8.77 1.07
C ALA A 75 -5.04 -7.44 0.59
N GLY A 76 -6.38 -7.32 0.55
CA GLY A 76 -7.07 -6.08 0.18
C GLY A 76 -6.77 -4.92 1.13
N LEU A 77 -6.76 -5.18 2.45
CA LEU A 77 -6.43 -4.19 3.47
C LEU A 77 -4.97 -3.73 3.36
N CYS A 78 -4.04 -4.67 3.28
CA CYS A 78 -2.61 -4.34 3.15
C CYS A 78 -2.32 -3.54 1.87
N TYR A 79 -2.97 -3.88 0.75
CA TYR A 79 -2.88 -3.12 -0.49
C TYR A 79 -3.42 -1.69 -0.34
N MET A 80 -4.55 -1.52 0.35
CA MET A 80 -5.10 -0.20 0.64
C MET A 80 -4.10 0.64 1.44
N MET A 81 -3.47 0.07 2.48
CA MET A 81 -2.49 0.77 3.33
C MET A 81 -1.27 1.25 2.55
N HIS A 82 -0.77 0.46 1.58
CA HIS A 82 0.28 0.91 0.67
C HIS A 82 -0.12 2.20 -0.05
N ASN A 83 -1.31 2.24 -0.64
CA ASN A 83 -1.78 3.40 -1.40
C ASN A 83 -2.10 4.61 -0.52
N VAL A 84 -2.53 4.42 0.73
CA VAL A 84 -2.67 5.52 1.70
C VAL A 84 -1.33 6.20 1.92
N CYS A 85 -0.27 5.44 2.23
CA CYS A 85 1.08 5.99 2.41
C CYS A 85 1.60 6.66 1.13
N LEU A 86 1.44 6.02 -0.01
CA LEU A 86 1.85 6.56 -1.30
C LEU A 86 1.17 7.90 -1.61
N SER A 87 -0.13 8.01 -1.35
CA SER A 87 -0.90 9.25 -1.54
C SER A 87 -0.38 10.39 -0.67
N ILE A 88 0.00 10.09 0.58
CA ILE A 88 0.59 11.08 1.49
C ILE A 88 1.94 11.56 0.95
N VAL A 89 2.81 10.64 0.53
CA VAL A 89 4.11 10.98 -0.05
C VAL A 89 3.95 11.81 -1.32
N LEU A 90 3.07 11.41 -2.24
CA LEU A 90 2.84 12.13 -3.50
C LEU A 90 2.28 13.53 -3.26
N LYS A 91 1.49 13.73 -2.23
CA LYS A 91 0.86 15.03 -1.94
C LYS A 91 1.74 15.96 -1.12
N TYR A 92 2.41 15.44 -0.10
CA TYR A 92 3.08 16.24 0.93
C TYR A 92 4.59 16.05 1.01
N GLY A 93 5.14 15.02 0.37
CA GLY A 93 6.58 14.76 0.37
C GLY A 93 7.38 15.85 -0.33
N SER A 94 8.63 16.05 0.09
CA SER A 94 9.59 16.85 -0.69
C SER A 94 9.83 16.19 -2.06
N GLU A 95 10.31 16.95 -3.04
CA GLU A 95 10.62 16.39 -4.37
C GLU A 95 11.65 15.27 -4.29
N GLU A 96 12.65 15.40 -3.41
CA GLU A 96 13.65 14.35 -3.17
C GLU A 96 13.00 13.07 -2.64
N LEU A 97 12.12 13.19 -1.62
CA LEU A 97 11.41 12.05 -1.05
C LEU A 97 10.47 11.40 -2.05
N LYS A 98 9.72 12.19 -2.82
CA LYS A 98 8.83 11.69 -3.89
C LYS A 98 9.63 10.88 -4.90
N ASN A 99 10.72 11.45 -5.43
CA ASN A 99 11.54 10.78 -6.44
C ASN A 99 12.12 9.47 -5.91
N LYS A 100 12.61 9.44 -4.67
CA LYS A 100 13.13 8.24 -4.04
C LYS A 100 12.06 7.16 -3.88
N ILE A 101 10.91 7.51 -3.31
CA ILE A 101 9.83 6.54 -3.04
C ILE A 101 9.19 6.07 -4.34
N VAL A 102 8.92 6.98 -5.28
CA VAL A 102 8.33 6.62 -6.58
C VAL A 102 9.25 5.68 -7.35
N LYS A 103 10.56 5.94 -7.36
CA LYS A 103 11.53 5.05 -7.98
C LYS A 103 11.47 3.64 -7.37
N ASP A 104 11.45 3.54 -6.04
CA ASP A 104 11.36 2.26 -5.35
C ASP A 104 10.05 1.51 -5.68
N VAL A 105 8.93 2.22 -5.75
CA VAL A 105 7.62 1.63 -6.08
C VAL A 105 7.56 1.20 -7.55
N VAL A 106 7.99 2.06 -8.48
CA VAL A 106 7.83 1.85 -9.94
C VAL A 106 8.83 0.86 -10.51
N GLU A 107 10.10 0.99 -10.11
CA GLU A 107 11.20 0.20 -10.68
C GLU A 107 11.50 -1.08 -9.87
N ASN A 108 11.34 -1.01 -8.54
CA ASN A 108 11.73 -2.09 -7.64
C ASN A 108 10.55 -2.85 -7.03
N ASN A 109 9.31 -2.52 -7.43
CA ASN A 109 8.08 -3.12 -6.90
C ASN A 109 8.02 -3.12 -5.35
N LYS A 110 8.61 -2.11 -4.71
CA LYS A 110 8.52 -1.96 -3.26
C LYS A 110 7.14 -1.41 -2.88
N PHE A 111 6.69 -1.76 -1.70
CA PHE A 111 5.45 -1.25 -1.13
C PHE A 111 5.72 -0.53 0.19
N LEU A 112 4.74 0.28 0.61
CA LEU A 112 4.80 1.08 1.82
C LEU A 112 3.92 0.47 2.90
N GLY A 113 4.38 0.54 4.14
CA GLY A 113 3.59 0.20 5.32
C GLY A 113 3.15 1.46 6.06
N PHE A 114 1.93 1.43 6.61
CA PHE A 114 1.35 2.55 7.33
C PHE A 114 1.49 2.33 8.84
N ALA A 115 2.49 2.96 9.45
CA ALA A 115 2.72 2.95 10.89
C ALA A 115 1.86 4.05 11.55
N TYR A 116 0.63 3.72 11.93
CA TYR A 116 -0.35 4.67 12.41
C TYR A 116 -0.88 4.35 13.81
N SER A 117 -1.14 3.08 14.09
CA SER A 117 -1.70 2.64 15.36
C SER A 117 -0.61 2.32 16.37
N GLU A 118 -0.82 2.71 17.61
CA GLU A 118 0.04 2.42 18.76
C GLU A 118 -0.74 1.66 19.82
N PHE A 119 -0.06 0.88 20.66
CA PHE A 119 -0.70 0.09 21.71
C PHE A 119 -1.46 0.97 22.71
N GLY A 120 -0.95 2.16 23.03
CA GLY A 120 -1.52 3.08 24.01
C GLY A 120 -2.61 4.00 23.45
N SER A 121 -2.64 4.26 22.14
CA SER A 121 -3.48 5.31 21.57
C SER A 121 -4.93 4.90 21.32
N GLY A 122 -5.21 3.64 21.02
CA GLY A 122 -6.55 3.16 20.68
C GLY A 122 -7.22 4.04 19.61
N THR A 123 -8.40 4.60 19.92
CA THR A 123 -9.12 5.54 19.07
C THR A 123 -8.55 6.97 19.09
N ASN A 124 -7.61 7.25 20.00
CA ASN A 124 -6.99 8.56 20.15
C ASN A 124 -5.74 8.71 19.27
N PHE A 125 -5.82 8.32 18.02
CA PHE A 125 -4.73 8.32 17.06
C PHE A 125 -4.05 9.70 16.85
N TYR A 126 -4.70 10.77 17.27
CA TYR A 126 -4.18 12.15 17.25
C TYR A 126 -3.33 12.51 18.48
N LEU A 127 -3.18 11.57 19.42
CA LEU A 127 -2.32 11.70 20.59
C LEU A 127 -1.30 10.54 20.59
N PRO A 128 -0.31 10.55 19.70
CA PRO A 128 0.66 9.48 19.61
C PRO A 128 1.61 9.48 20.81
N ASP A 129 2.02 8.29 21.23
CA ASP A 129 3.06 8.09 22.24
C ASP A 129 4.47 8.22 21.66
N ILE A 130 4.61 8.00 20.34
CA ILE A 130 5.88 8.16 19.62
C ILE A 130 6.40 9.59 19.75
N LYS A 131 7.69 9.71 20.07
CA LYS A 131 8.38 10.99 20.19
C LYS A 131 9.31 11.20 19.01
N ALA A 132 9.34 12.44 18.51
CA ALA A 132 10.25 12.86 17.47
C ALA A 132 11.23 13.90 18.04
N GLU A 133 12.51 13.59 18.04
CA GLU A 133 13.58 14.52 18.43
C GLU A 133 14.28 15.04 17.18
N PHE A 134 14.31 16.35 17.01
CA PHE A 134 14.93 17.00 15.86
C PHE A 134 16.34 17.46 16.24
N THR A 135 17.34 16.97 15.53
CA THR A 135 18.72 17.45 15.60
C THR A 135 19.04 18.32 14.39
N ALA A 136 20.27 18.81 14.28
CA ALA A 136 20.69 19.61 13.12
C ALA A 136 20.69 18.82 11.80
N SER A 137 20.79 17.48 11.82
CA SER A 137 20.96 16.62 10.65
C SER A 137 19.98 15.44 10.57
N GLU A 138 19.28 15.15 11.67
CA GLU A 138 18.48 13.92 11.78
C GLU A 138 17.16 14.17 12.51
N VAL A 139 16.19 13.29 12.27
CA VAL A 139 14.99 13.13 13.09
C VAL A 139 15.05 11.76 13.74
N ILE A 140 15.10 11.69 15.06
CA ILE A 140 15.12 10.46 15.82
C ILE A 140 13.69 10.17 16.26
N LEU A 141 13.17 9.02 15.86
CA LEU A 141 11.84 8.55 16.25
C LEU A 141 11.99 7.46 17.31
N ASN A 142 11.26 7.58 18.40
CA ASN A 142 11.28 6.64 19.51
C ASN A 142 9.83 6.41 20.02
N GLY A 143 9.34 5.15 19.89
CA GLY A 143 7.99 4.75 20.27
C GLY A 143 7.66 3.33 19.85
#